data_e491e8c306e43fd55bb51e69d1ddbbf3
#
_entry.id   e491e8c306e43fd55bb51e69d1ddbbf3
#
_cell.length_a   1.000
_cell.length_b   1.000
_cell.length_c   1.000
_cell.angle_alpha   90.00
_cell.angle_beta   90.00
_cell.angle_gamma   90.00
#
_symmetry.space_group_name_H-M   'P 1'
#
loop_
_entity.id
_entity.type
_entity.pdbx_description
1 polymer ?
#
loop_
_entity_poly.entity_id
_entity_poly.type
_entity_poly.pdbx_seq_one_letter_code
_entity_poly.pdbx_strand_id
1 'polypeptide(L)'
;MAPVQQVSMCNHNEIDDTIGTEINLMERQVNIEEIKKRIMKLNLANGNVMNSHDKSGNCDRQDNLKGPEGKVLVLYTGGTIGMVRNEIGALAPIPNIFVDTVKNYPYLHDRAYADKELNNSGSLVLPITGTDNRRIIYDVLEYSPLLDSSNMTMDNWIRIANDIRNSYEDFDGFVVLHGTDTLSYTASALSFMLEALGKTVVITGSQLPIFDSRSDGLSNFLTSLVIAGNHNIPEVCVFFGTQLMRGNRTSKVASASFEAFASPNCSALAIAGIKIEVNYHSIFRQSALEKFHVHKVLNRNVGLLRIFPSITADLVRAFVQPPTAGVVLQTYGAGNIPANREDIIEVLREASKRGVIIVSITQCSKGGVTDLYESGKLLLEVGITPGSDMTPEAALTKLAYVLSKTDWDINTKRHMMRSNLRGELTTCSVNGQFCQVEDSDLVKTVSLRGDGVDVSQPNGDGRTILHLACCEGDLKIVRTLLEMGANVHIKDRFNRTPLTEAVENNFHEIIKLLLQCGAHLHESSLVLGEKLCSAAACGNLKRLQSLHIAGANLSLSDSSGRTALHHAALHDRTATAQFLLEHGADLKHVDLLGHTPYALAQISGAKNIMKILDIASNVSNSKQFKNIA
;
A
#
# COMPACT_ATOMS: atom_id res chain seq x y z
N MET A 1 -28.84 -60.11 23.55
CA MET A 1 -28.44 -59.47 22.30
C MET A 1 -29.33 -58.23 22.16
N ALA A 2 -28.83 -57.12 22.58
CA ALA A 2 -29.53 -55.82 22.53
C ALA A 2 -28.77 -54.87 21.61
N PRO A 3 -29.42 -54.02 20.81
CA PRO A 3 -28.73 -53.11 19.90
C PRO A 3 -28.27 -51.82 20.62
N VAL A 4 -27.09 -51.40 20.30
CA VAL A 4 -26.47 -50.16 20.78
C VAL A 4 -27.13 -48.96 20.08
N GLN A 5 -27.67 -48.05 20.88
CA GLN A 5 -28.20 -46.75 20.44
C GLN A 5 -27.05 -45.85 19.97
N GLN A 6 -27.15 -45.34 18.74
CA GLN A 6 -26.39 -44.19 18.26
C GLN A 6 -26.88 -42.91 18.92
N VAL A 7 -26.03 -42.27 19.71
CA VAL A 7 -26.24 -40.92 20.21
C VAL A 7 -25.68 -39.96 19.15
N SER A 8 -26.55 -39.12 18.58
CA SER A 8 -26.16 -38.02 17.69
C SER A 8 -25.44 -36.97 18.50
N MET A 9 -24.17 -36.74 18.23
CA MET A 9 -23.46 -35.53 18.68
C MET A 9 -23.91 -34.34 17.82
N CYS A 10 -24.63 -33.44 18.41
CA CYS A 10 -24.91 -32.13 17.84
C CYS A 10 -23.61 -31.30 17.77
N ASN A 11 -23.43 -30.65 16.63
CA ASN A 11 -22.36 -29.70 16.33
C ASN A 11 -22.38 -28.51 17.32
N HIS A 12 -21.45 -28.50 18.26
CA HIS A 12 -21.15 -27.34 19.11
C HIS A 12 -20.00 -26.46 18.58
N ASN A 13 -19.35 -26.86 17.48
CA ASN A 13 -18.16 -26.16 17.00
C ASN A 13 -18.43 -24.98 16.04
N GLU A 14 -19.63 -24.85 15.46
CA GLU A 14 -19.93 -23.74 14.53
C GLU A 14 -20.32 -22.40 15.21
N ILE A 15 -20.74 -22.44 16.49
CA ILE A 15 -21.17 -21.22 17.21
C ILE A 15 -19.98 -20.52 17.88
N ASP A 16 -18.99 -21.27 18.35
CA ASP A 16 -17.78 -20.69 18.98
C ASP A 16 -16.85 -20.01 17.98
N ASP A 17 -16.76 -20.50 16.73
CA ASP A 17 -15.92 -19.89 15.69
C ASP A 17 -16.49 -18.58 15.16
N THR A 18 -17.80 -18.40 15.15
CA THR A 18 -18.45 -17.14 14.72
C THR A 18 -18.32 -16.04 15.77
N ILE A 19 -18.45 -16.38 17.04
CA ILE A 19 -18.30 -15.41 18.15
C ILE A 19 -16.83 -15.00 18.30
N GLY A 20 -15.90 -15.93 18.15
CA GLY A 20 -14.46 -15.64 18.15
C GLY A 20 -14.02 -14.74 16.99
N THR A 21 -14.62 -14.87 15.82
CA THR A 21 -14.35 -14.01 14.65
C THR A 21 -14.96 -12.61 14.79
N GLU A 22 -16.15 -12.47 15.39
CA GLU A 22 -16.76 -11.16 15.62
C GLU A 22 -16.05 -10.36 16.73
N ILE A 23 -15.63 -11.01 17.82
CA ILE A 23 -14.86 -10.37 18.89
C ILE A 23 -13.50 -9.92 18.36
N ASN A 24 -12.81 -10.75 17.57
CA ASN A 24 -11.55 -10.41 16.91
C ASN A 24 -11.70 -9.25 15.90
N LEU A 25 -12.82 -9.16 15.21
CA LEU A 25 -13.14 -8.04 14.31
C LEU A 25 -13.39 -6.73 15.07
N MET A 26 -14.06 -6.80 16.22
CA MET A 26 -14.32 -5.62 17.07
C MET A 26 -13.03 -5.11 17.75
N GLU A 27 -12.22 -5.96 18.35
CA GLU A 27 -10.92 -5.58 18.93
C GLU A 27 -9.97 -4.97 17.89
N ARG A 28 -10.03 -5.48 16.66
CA ARG A 28 -9.25 -5.00 15.53
C ARG A 28 -9.70 -3.63 15.03
N GLN A 29 -11.01 -3.39 14.95
CA GLN A 29 -11.55 -2.07 14.63
C GLN A 29 -11.17 -1.03 15.69
N VAL A 30 -11.17 -1.42 16.96
CA VAL A 30 -10.72 -0.57 18.08
C VAL A 30 -9.23 -0.21 17.92
N ASN A 31 -8.37 -1.15 17.52
CA ASN A 31 -6.94 -0.90 17.33
C ASN A 31 -6.64 0.04 16.17
N ILE A 32 -7.30 -0.15 15.02
CA ILE A 32 -7.13 0.75 13.85
C ILE A 32 -7.71 2.13 14.15
N GLU A 33 -8.85 2.21 14.82
CA GLU A 33 -9.44 3.48 15.25
C GLU A 33 -8.55 4.22 16.27
N GLU A 34 -7.86 3.50 17.15
CA GLU A 34 -6.92 4.08 18.09
C GLU A 34 -5.67 4.63 17.38
N ILE A 35 -5.13 3.92 16.39
CA ILE A 35 -4.06 4.42 15.53
C ILE A 35 -4.52 5.66 14.77
N LYS A 36 -5.72 5.67 14.20
CA LYS A 36 -6.28 6.86 13.54
C LYS A 36 -6.44 8.04 14.50
N LYS A 37 -6.88 7.81 15.74
CA LYS A 37 -6.93 8.85 16.79
C LYS A 37 -5.54 9.39 17.14
N ARG A 38 -4.50 8.54 17.16
CA ARG A 38 -3.10 8.96 17.37
C ARG A 38 -2.61 9.83 16.23
N ILE A 39 -2.88 9.46 14.97
CA ILE A 39 -2.56 10.26 13.78
C ILE A 39 -3.27 11.62 13.83
N MET A 40 -4.54 11.63 14.23
CA MET A 40 -5.31 12.88 14.39
C MET A 40 -4.71 13.79 15.46
N LYS A 41 -4.24 13.22 16.59
CA LYS A 41 -3.51 13.96 17.63
C LYS A 41 -2.17 14.52 17.13
N LEU A 42 -1.41 13.76 16.34
CA LEU A 42 -0.18 14.20 15.69
C LEU A 42 -0.43 15.38 14.74
N ASN A 43 -1.48 15.28 13.93
CA ASN A 43 -1.85 16.35 13.01
C ASN A 43 -2.31 17.63 13.74
N LEU A 44 -2.95 17.51 14.90
CA LEU A 44 -3.32 18.63 15.77
C LEU A 44 -2.11 19.24 16.48
N ALA A 45 -1.14 18.40 16.94
CA ALA A 45 0.07 18.87 17.59
C ALA A 45 0.96 19.70 16.64
N ASN A 46 1.07 19.25 15.39
CA ASN A 46 1.82 19.97 14.34
C ASN A 46 1.20 21.34 13.98
N GLY A 47 -0.09 21.55 14.26
CA GLY A 47 -0.77 22.82 14.09
C GLY A 47 -0.57 23.82 15.23
N ASN A 48 -0.27 23.38 16.45
CA ASN A 48 -0.16 24.24 17.62
C ASN A 48 1.22 24.91 17.82
N VAL A 49 2.24 24.58 17.00
CA VAL A 49 3.61 25.10 17.16
C VAL A 49 3.82 26.49 16.51
N MET A 50 2.83 27.02 15.80
CA MET A 50 2.95 28.34 15.14
C MET A 50 2.59 29.58 16.01
N ASN A 51 2.20 29.41 17.29
CA ASN A 51 1.75 30.54 18.12
C ASN A 51 2.45 30.58 19.49
N SER A 52 3.75 30.91 19.50
CA SER A 52 4.37 31.60 20.64
C SER A 52 5.29 32.70 20.12
N HIS A 53 4.70 33.88 19.89
CA HIS A 53 5.45 35.14 19.80
C HIS A 53 5.88 35.52 21.20
N ASP A 54 7.07 35.14 21.61
CA ASP A 54 7.79 35.80 22.68
C ASP A 54 8.84 36.75 22.09
N LYS A 55 8.61 38.01 22.36
CA LYS A 55 9.51 39.12 22.03
C LYS A 55 10.63 39.19 23.08
N SER A 56 11.78 38.60 22.82
CA SER A 56 13.06 39.15 23.34
C SER A 56 14.20 38.60 22.50
N GLY A 57 15.03 39.52 22.00
CA GLY A 57 16.04 39.21 21.00
C GLY A 57 17.16 38.35 21.50
N ASN A 58 17.48 37.38 20.69
CA ASN A 58 18.82 37.12 20.18
C ASN A 58 18.70 36.15 18.98
N CYS A 59 19.47 36.49 17.96
CA CYS A 59 19.41 35.83 16.67
C CYS A 59 20.15 34.50 16.71
N ASP A 60 19.41 33.40 16.91
CA ASP A 60 19.80 32.05 16.47
C ASP A 60 18.69 31.51 15.58
N ARG A 61 18.77 31.86 14.28
CA ARG A 61 17.87 31.43 13.23
C ARG A 61 18.30 30.02 12.73
N GLN A 62 18.27 28.99 13.58
CA GLN A 62 18.53 27.62 13.10
C GLN A 62 17.47 26.56 13.47
N ASP A 63 16.38 26.88 14.18
CA ASP A 63 15.55 25.83 14.80
C ASP A 63 14.07 25.76 14.44
N ASN A 64 13.60 26.17 13.25
CA ASN A 64 12.16 26.07 12.97
C ASN A 64 11.76 25.64 11.56
N LEU A 65 12.58 24.86 10.85
CA LEU A 65 12.10 24.11 9.69
C LEU A 65 12.05 22.64 10.09
N LYS A 66 10.89 22.14 10.56
CA LYS A 66 10.63 20.69 10.63
C LYS A 66 10.92 20.11 9.24
N GLY A 67 11.92 19.25 9.16
CA GLY A 67 12.20 18.51 7.92
C GLY A 67 11.01 17.63 7.55
N PRO A 68 10.91 17.20 6.29
CA PRO A 68 9.83 16.33 5.85
C PRO A 68 9.79 15.05 6.68
N GLU A 69 8.60 14.62 7.08
CA GLU A 69 8.34 13.41 7.87
C GLU A 69 7.81 12.30 6.97
N GLY A 70 8.28 11.04 7.19
CA GLY A 70 7.74 9.84 6.58
C GLY A 70 6.92 9.05 7.60
N LYS A 71 5.69 8.67 7.25
CA LYS A 71 4.80 7.89 8.12
C LYS A 71 4.74 6.45 7.66
N VAL A 72 5.07 5.50 8.54
CA VAL A 72 5.10 4.06 8.22
C VAL A 72 4.18 3.29 9.18
N LEU A 73 3.34 2.42 8.64
CA LEU A 73 2.60 1.44 9.43
C LEU A 73 3.36 0.11 9.44
N VAL A 74 3.63 -0.39 10.63
CA VAL A 74 4.20 -1.72 10.83
C VAL A 74 3.09 -2.69 11.22
N LEU A 75 2.91 -3.74 10.42
CA LEU A 75 2.02 -4.85 10.72
C LEU A 75 2.86 -5.98 11.32
N TYR A 76 2.81 -6.17 12.63
CA TYR A 76 3.51 -7.25 13.31
C TYR A 76 2.61 -8.48 13.36
N THR A 77 2.84 -9.42 12.44
CA THR A 77 2.03 -10.64 12.35
C THR A 77 2.54 -11.77 13.25
N GLY A 78 3.80 -11.69 13.71
CA GLY A 78 4.49 -12.71 14.49
C GLY A 78 5.85 -13.07 13.88
N GLY A 79 6.27 -14.31 14.04
CA GLY A 79 7.56 -14.83 13.57
C GLY A 79 8.70 -14.61 14.56
N THR A 80 9.86 -15.19 14.22
CA THR A 80 11.06 -15.24 15.09
C THR A 80 11.54 -13.87 15.57
N ILE A 81 11.34 -12.83 14.76
CA ILE A 81 11.81 -11.47 15.04
C ILE A 81 11.36 -10.94 16.41
N GLY A 82 10.14 -11.25 16.83
CA GLY A 82 9.61 -10.79 18.12
C GLY A 82 9.49 -11.90 19.17
N MET A 83 10.04 -13.10 18.92
CA MET A 83 10.02 -14.18 19.90
C MET A 83 10.97 -13.90 21.08
N VAL A 84 10.57 -14.35 22.24
CA VAL A 84 11.39 -14.35 23.46
C VAL A 84 11.45 -15.78 24.03
N ARG A 85 12.46 -16.04 24.84
CA ARG A 85 12.58 -17.35 25.50
C ARG A 85 11.56 -17.44 26.63
N ASN A 86 10.74 -18.48 26.57
CA ASN A 86 9.80 -18.81 27.65
C ASN A 86 10.53 -19.48 28.83
N GLU A 87 9.78 -19.84 29.88
CA GLU A 87 10.30 -20.45 31.11
C GLU A 87 11.06 -21.78 30.88
N ILE A 88 10.75 -22.49 29.80
CA ILE A 88 11.44 -23.73 29.43
C ILE A 88 12.58 -23.52 28.43
N GLY A 89 12.93 -22.24 28.13
CA GLY A 89 14.02 -21.87 27.23
C GLY A 89 13.67 -21.93 25.73
N ALA A 90 12.45 -22.29 25.34
CA ALA A 90 12.01 -22.31 23.96
C ALA A 90 11.60 -20.90 23.49
N LEU A 91 11.86 -20.58 22.22
CA LEU A 91 11.41 -19.33 21.59
C LEU A 91 9.90 -19.39 21.36
N ALA A 92 9.18 -18.39 21.84
CA ALA A 92 7.74 -18.26 21.65
C ALA A 92 7.33 -16.79 21.43
N PRO A 93 6.32 -16.53 20.61
CA PRO A 93 5.75 -15.20 20.47
C PRO A 93 4.92 -14.87 21.73
N ILE A 94 5.24 -13.76 22.40
CA ILE A 94 4.48 -13.30 23.57
C ILE A 94 3.81 -11.97 23.21
N PRO A 95 2.48 -11.86 23.32
CA PRO A 95 1.74 -10.64 22.98
C PRO A 95 2.20 -9.42 23.79
N ASN A 96 2.15 -8.25 23.16
CA ASN A 96 2.46 -6.92 23.73
C ASN A 96 3.91 -6.67 24.17
N ILE A 97 4.80 -7.67 24.13
CA ILE A 97 6.21 -7.48 24.50
C ILE A 97 7.00 -6.75 23.41
N PHE A 98 6.70 -7.01 22.14
CA PHE A 98 7.46 -6.47 21.02
C PHE A 98 7.46 -4.93 21.02
N VAL A 99 6.29 -4.31 21.10
CA VAL A 99 6.15 -2.84 21.08
C VAL A 99 6.85 -2.19 22.26
N ASP A 100 6.67 -2.75 23.47
CA ASP A 100 7.28 -2.19 24.69
C ASP A 100 8.80 -2.31 24.67
N THR A 101 9.33 -3.38 24.10
CA THR A 101 10.78 -3.55 23.97
C THR A 101 11.36 -2.60 22.93
N VAL A 102 10.69 -2.44 21.77
CA VAL A 102 11.10 -1.50 20.72
C VAL A 102 11.13 -0.06 21.23
N LYS A 103 10.18 0.36 22.08
CA LYS A 103 10.17 1.69 22.73
C LYS A 103 11.42 1.97 23.58
N ASN A 104 12.02 0.94 24.14
CA ASN A 104 13.20 1.05 24.97
C ASN A 104 14.52 0.89 24.19
N TYR A 105 14.44 0.66 22.85
CA TYR A 105 15.61 0.43 22.00
C TYR A 105 16.05 1.76 21.34
N PRO A 106 17.20 2.36 21.74
CA PRO A 106 17.59 3.70 21.29
C PRO A 106 17.76 3.85 19.79
N TYR A 107 18.05 2.76 19.06
CA TYR A 107 18.19 2.76 17.60
C TYR A 107 16.85 2.71 16.87
N LEU A 108 15.77 2.33 17.56
CA LEU A 108 14.42 2.21 16.99
C LEU A 108 13.48 3.30 17.49
N HIS A 109 13.84 4.01 18.59
CA HIS A 109 12.98 5.05 19.14
C HIS A 109 13.77 6.21 19.73
N ASP A 110 13.60 7.41 19.14
CA ASP A 110 14.07 8.69 19.69
C ASP A 110 13.04 9.22 20.69
N ARG A 111 13.19 8.79 21.94
CA ARG A 111 12.27 9.14 23.04
C ARG A 111 12.23 10.64 23.28
N ALA A 112 13.39 11.32 23.23
CA ALA A 112 13.47 12.75 23.50
C ALA A 112 12.67 13.59 22.48
N TYR A 113 12.73 13.21 21.21
CA TYR A 113 11.92 13.83 20.17
C TYR A 113 10.44 13.48 20.33
N ALA A 114 10.11 12.21 20.60
CA ALA A 114 8.72 11.77 20.75
C ALA A 114 8.02 12.50 21.90
N ASP A 115 8.68 12.62 23.07
CA ASP A 115 8.13 13.32 24.23
C ASP A 115 7.90 14.82 23.95
N LYS A 116 8.84 15.46 23.21
CA LYS A 116 8.77 16.90 22.89
C LYS A 116 7.75 17.23 21.80
N GLU A 117 7.74 16.47 20.69
CA GLU A 117 7.07 16.86 19.46
C GLU A 117 5.78 16.06 19.19
N LEU A 118 5.64 14.85 19.75
CA LEU A 118 4.49 13.98 19.48
C LEU A 118 3.44 13.96 20.61
N ASN A 119 3.60 14.79 21.65
CA ASN A 119 2.64 14.96 22.75
C ASN A 119 2.07 13.63 23.30
N ASN A 120 2.91 12.62 23.55
CA ASN A 120 2.51 11.29 24.00
C ASN A 120 1.48 10.60 23.09
N SER A 121 1.56 10.79 21.78
CA SER A 121 0.68 10.13 20.79
C SER A 121 0.78 8.60 20.83
N GLY A 122 1.88 8.06 21.38
CA GLY A 122 2.22 6.64 21.40
C GLY A 122 2.89 6.14 20.12
N SER A 123 3.10 7.00 19.12
CA SER A 123 3.86 6.69 17.91
C SER A 123 5.36 6.63 18.20
N LEU A 124 6.06 5.83 17.44
CA LEU A 124 7.51 5.62 17.54
C LEU A 124 8.22 6.47 16.48
N VAL A 125 9.47 6.85 16.75
CA VAL A 125 10.23 7.74 15.86
C VAL A 125 11.65 7.21 15.73
N LEU A 126 12.15 7.05 14.51
CA LEU A 126 13.56 6.72 14.31
C LEU A 126 14.46 7.92 14.63
N PRO A 127 15.63 7.68 15.28
CA PRO A 127 16.68 8.69 15.35
C PRO A 127 17.08 9.15 13.95
N ILE A 128 17.44 10.43 13.80
CA ILE A 128 17.99 10.94 12.54
C ILE A 128 19.37 10.30 12.34
N THR A 129 19.54 9.61 11.21
CA THR A 129 20.85 9.15 10.73
C THR A 129 21.40 10.15 9.74
N GLY A 130 22.67 10.52 9.88
CA GLY A 130 23.33 11.72 9.32
C GLY A 130 23.30 11.97 7.81
N THR A 131 22.61 11.16 7.00
CA THR A 131 22.47 11.38 5.55
C THR A 131 21.02 11.63 5.11
N ASP A 132 20.03 11.26 5.92
CA ASP A 132 18.62 11.37 5.57
C ASP A 132 17.99 12.54 6.33
N ASN A 133 17.67 13.63 5.63
CA ASN A 133 17.00 14.81 6.20
C ASN A 133 15.52 14.55 6.55
N ARG A 134 15.00 13.34 6.35
CA ARG A 134 13.61 12.98 6.58
C ARG A 134 13.48 12.10 7.81
N ARG A 135 12.69 12.54 8.78
CA ARG A 135 12.41 11.78 10.00
C ARG A 135 11.30 10.76 9.76
N ILE A 136 11.48 9.53 10.26
CA ILE A 136 10.48 8.47 10.12
C ILE A 136 9.73 8.30 11.42
N ILE A 137 8.42 8.50 11.34
CA ILE A 137 7.45 8.22 12.41
C ILE A 137 6.74 6.92 12.04
N TYR A 138 6.60 6.00 12.98
CA TYR A 138 5.93 4.75 12.69
C TYR A 138 5.03 4.28 13.83
N ASP A 139 3.96 3.60 13.45
CA ASP A 139 3.02 2.94 14.34
C ASP A 139 3.10 1.43 14.14
N VAL A 140 2.91 0.67 15.22
CA VAL A 140 2.92 -0.79 15.17
C VAL A 140 1.52 -1.33 15.47
N LEU A 141 0.96 -2.07 14.50
CA LEU A 141 -0.25 -2.85 14.67
C LEU A 141 0.13 -4.31 14.91
N GLU A 142 0.06 -4.74 16.17
CA GLU A 142 0.31 -6.12 16.55
C GLU A 142 -0.91 -7.00 16.33
N TYR A 143 -0.71 -8.17 15.72
CA TYR A 143 -1.79 -9.12 15.47
C TYR A 143 -2.12 -9.95 16.71
N SER A 144 -3.42 -10.19 16.93
CA SER A 144 -3.88 -11.13 17.93
C SER A 144 -4.74 -12.21 17.23
N PRO A 145 -4.42 -13.49 17.42
CA PRO A 145 -3.16 -14.00 17.97
C PRO A 145 -1.96 -13.73 17.06
N LEU A 146 -0.74 -13.71 17.62
CA LEU A 146 0.49 -13.73 16.84
C LEU A 146 0.62 -15.07 16.09
N LEU A 147 1.05 -15.01 14.85
CA LEU A 147 1.11 -16.16 13.96
C LEU A 147 2.54 -16.71 13.86
N ASP A 148 2.66 -18.04 13.93
CA ASP A 148 3.79 -18.70 13.31
C ASP A 148 3.57 -18.75 11.81
N SER A 149 4.60 -18.44 11.02
CA SER A 149 4.49 -18.42 9.56
C SER A 149 4.16 -19.80 8.95
N SER A 150 4.45 -20.89 9.63
CA SER A 150 4.04 -22.25 9.24
C SER A 150 2.51 -22.42 9.22
N ASN A 151 1.79 -21.62 10.01
CA ASN A 151 0.33 -21.62 10.10
C ASN A 151 -0.34 -20.56 9.23
N MET A 152 0.42 -19.87 8.37
CA MET A 152 -0.10 -18.83 7.49
C MET A 152 -1.06 -19.41 6.44
N THR A 153 -2.20 -18.78 6.26
CA THR A 153 -3.26 -19.16 5.31
C THR A 153 -3.60 -18.04 4.36
N MET A 154 -4.41 -18.32 3.32
CA MET A 154 -4.93 -17.29 2.42
C MET A 154 -5.78 -16.24 3.16
N ASP A 155 -6.48 -16.61 4.22
CA ASP A 155 -7.26 -15.68 5.04
C ASP A 155 -6.37 -14.67 5.77
N ASN A 156 -5.19 -15.10 6.20
CA ASN A 156 -4.20 -14.21 6.78
C ASN A 156 -3.64 -13.22 5.75
N TRP A 157 -3.41 -13.65 4.49
CA TRP A 157 -3.02 -12.72 3.41
C TRP A 157 -4.11 -11.69 3.12
N ILE A 158 -5.38 -12.12 3.08
CA ILE A 158 -6.53 -11.22 2.91
C ILE A 158 -6.62 -10.24 4.08
N ARG A 159 -6.34 -10.68 5.29
CA ARG A 159 -6.28 -9.82 6.49
C ARG A 159 -5.21 -8.74 6.33
N ILE A 160 -3.96 -9.11 6.02
CA ILE A 160 -2.85 -8.17 5.82
C ILE A 160 -3.19 -7.16 4.71
N ALA A 161 -3.70 -7.63 3.57
CA ALA A 161 -4.09 -6.77 2.46
C ALA A 161 -5.19 -5.76 2.84
N ASN A 162 -6.19 -6.19 3.63
CA ASN A 162 -7.24 -5.30 4.14
C ASN A 162 -6.70 -4.25 5.13
N ASP A 163 -5.75 -4.62 6.00
CA ASP A 163 -5.16 -3.68 6.96
C ASP A 163 -4.35 -2.60 6.24
N ILE A 164 -3.57 -2.99 5.21
CA ILE A 164 -2.90 -2.04 4.32
C ILE A 164 -3.92 -1.11 3.65
N ARG A 165 -5.02 -1.66 3.08
CA ARG A 165 -6.05 -0.86 2.43
C ARG A 165 -6.70 0.15 3.38
N ASN A 166 -7.05 -0.28 4.58
CA ASN A 166 -7.76 0.55 5.55
C ASN A 166 -6.90 1.71 6.08
N SER A 167 -5.58 1.58 5.99
CA SER A 167 -4.60 2.58 6.44
C SER A 167 -3.85 3.24 5.27
N TYR A 168 -4.27 2.97 4.03
CA TYR A 168 -3.50 3.36 2.84
C TYR A 168 -3.32 4.88 2.70
N GLU A 169 -4.34 5.66 3.04
CA GLU A 169 -4.30 7.12 2.90
C GLU A 169 -3.54 7.79 4.06
N ASP A 170 -3.42 7.14 5.22
CA ASP A 170 -2.83 7.70 6.43
C ASP A 170 -1.30 7.55 6.50
N PHE A 171 -0.72 6.58 5.77
CA PHE A 171 0.71 6.24 5.82
C PHE A 171 1.38 6.36 4.45
N ASP A 172 2.67 6.68 4.45
CA ASP A 172 3.50 6.80 3.23
C ASP A 172 4.03 5.44 2.76
N GLY A 173 4.19 4.48 3.67
CA GLY A 173 4.66 3.12 3.38
C GLY A 173 4.28 2.13 4.47
N PHE A 174 4.53 0.85 4.20
CA PHE A 174 4.12 -0.26 5.06
C PHE A 174 5.27 -1.23 5.28
N VAL A 175 5.41 -1.73 6.50
CA VAL A 175 6.33 -2.82 6.84
C VAL A 175 5.53 -3.96 7.44
N VAL A 176 5.74 -5.18 6.95
CA VAL A 176 5.12 -6.38 7.51
C VAL A 176 6.21 -7.23 8.15
N LEU A 177 6.16 -7.37 9.47
CA LEU A 177 7.03 -8.27 10.21
C LEU A 177 6.41 -9.66 10.21
N HIS A 178 7.14 -10.63 9.64
CA HIS A 178 6.65 -11.94 9.28
C HIS A 178 7.65 -13.04 9.63
N GLY A 179 7.18 -14.24 9.92
CA GLY A 179 8.07 -15.40 10.07
C GLY A 179 8.63 -15.84 8.72
N THR A 180 9.85 -16.39 8.70
CA THR A 180 10.62 -16.59 7.47
C THR A 180 10.12 -17.73 6.58
N ASP A 181 9.43 -18.77 7.11
CA ASP A 181 9.12 -19.99 6.36
C ASP A 181 8.19 -19.79 5.18
N THR A 182 7.16 -18.98 5.33
CA THR A 182 6.19 -18.68 4.27
C THR A 182 6.20 -17.23 3.80
N LEU A 183 7.23 -16.47 4.17
CA LEU A 183 7.36 -15.06 3.82
C LEU A 183 7.28 -14.82 2.31
N SER A 184 7.94 -15.65 1.49
CA SER A 184 7.92 -15.54 0.02
C SER A 184 6.53 -15.79 -0.58
N TYR A 185 5.74 -16.70 0.02
CA TYR A 185 4.34 -16.92 -0.38
C TYR A 185 3.47 -15.70 -0.07
N THR A 186 3.60 -15.16 1.14
CA THR A 186 2.89 -13.94 1.55
C THR A 186 3.25 -12.76 0.66
N ALA A 187 4.54 -12.56 0.38
CA ALA A 187 5.01 -11.49 -0.50
C ALA A 187 4.46 -11.63 -1.93
N SER A 188 4.48 -12.85 -2.48
CA SER A 188 3.93 -13.14 -3.80
C SER A 188 2.41 -12.92 -3.84
N ALA A 189 1.67 -13.42 -2.84
CA ALA A 189 0.22 -13.24 -2.76
C ALA A 189 -0.18 -11.76 -2.68
N LEU A 190 0.45 -11.01 -1.78
CA LEU A 190 0.19 -9.57 -1.64
C LEU A 190 0.54 -8.79 -2.91
N SER A 191 1.58 -9.19 -3.65
CA SER A 191 1.92 -8.58 -4.95
C SER A 191 0.77 -8.63 -5.94
N PHE A 192 -0.02 -9.72 -5.97
CA PHE A 192 -1.17 -9.84 -6.85
C PHE A 192 -2.44 -9.22 -6.26
N MET A 193 -2.63 -9.32 -4.95
CA MET A 193 -3.82 -8.83 -4.26
C MET A 193 -3.89 -7.30 -4.16
N LEU A 194 -2.75 -6.61 -4.03
CA LEU A 194 -2.65 -5.16 -3.94
C LEU A 194 -2.58 -4.56 -5.35
N GLU A 195 -3.73 -4.36 -5.98
CA GLU A 195 -3.84 -3.87 -7.36
C GLU A 195 -3.66 -2.35 -7.41
N ALA A 196 -2.95 -1.86 -8.43
CA ALA A 196 -2.57 -0.45 -8.60
C ALA A 196 -1.86 0.14 -7.36
N LEU A 197 -0.95 -0.63 -6.76
CA LEU A 197 -0.19 -0.21 -5.58
C LEU A 197 0.73 0.96 -5.91
N GLY A 198 0.58 2.08 -5.21
CA GLY A 198 1.37 3.30 -5.38
C GLY A 198 2.35 3.59 -4.24
N LYS A 199 2.36 2.77 -3.18
CA LYS A 199 3.20 2.96 -1.99
C LYS A 199 4.07 1.73 -1.74
N THR A 200 5.21 1.93 -1.08
CA THR A 200 6.16 0.85 -0.78
C THR A 200 5.61 -0.07 0.32
N VAL A 201 5.61 -1.37 0.07
CA VAL A 201 5.28 -2.40 1.06
C VAL A 201 6.49 -3.31 1.23
N VAL A 202 7.14 -3.29 2.39
CA VAL A 202 8.31 -4.12 2.68
C VAL A 202 7.93 -5.23 3.64
N ILE A 203 8.15 -6.48 3.24
CA ILE A 203 8.00 -7.64 4.12
C ILE A 203 9.38 -8.05 4.58
N THR A 204 9.54 -8.23 5.88
CA THR A 204 10.81 -8.66 6.49
C THR A 204 10.56 -9.55 7.71
N GLY A 205 11.63 -10.08 8.24
CA GLY A 205 11.66 -10.91 9.43
C GLY A 205 13.09 -11.08 9.89
N SER A 206 13.34 -12.08 10.70
CA SER A 206 14.70 -12.44 11.11
C SER A 206 14.87 -13.94 11.34
N GLN A 207 16.11 -14.38 11.26
CA GLN A 207 16.48 -15.75 11.64
C GLN A 207 16.63 -15.89 13.17
N LEU A 208 17.05 -14.80 13.84
CA LEU A 208 17.17 -14.74 15.28
C LEU A 208 16.29 -13.60 15.84
N PRO A 209 15.77 -13.74 17.08
CA PRO A 209 15.00 -12.69 17.72
C PRO A 209 15.74 -11.34 17.73
N ILE A 210 15.02 -10.24 17.50
CA ILE A 210 15.60 -8.89 17.45
C ILE A 210 16.34 -8.51 18.74
N PHE A 211 16.00 -9.15 19.85
CA PHE A 211 16.54 -8.89 21.18
C PHE A 211 17.81 -9.69 21.49
N ASP A 212 18.19 -10.62 20.63
CA ASP A 212 19.42 -11.40 20.77
C ASP A 212 20.62 -10.58 20.29
N SER A 213 21.79 -10.72 20.98
CA SER A 213 23.00 -9.93 20.71
C SER A 213 23.58 -10.12 19.29
N ARG A 214 23.28 -11.23 18.63
CA ARG A 214 23.69 -11.55 17.26
C ARG A 214 22.52 -11.62 16.30
N SER A 215 21.53 -10.74 16.46
CA SER A 215 20.34 -10.74 15.61
C SER A 215 20.57 -10.01 14.30
N ASP A 216 20.00 -10.56 13.21
CA ASP A 216 19.77 -9.87 11.93
C ASP A 216 18.50 -8.99 11.96
N GLY A 217 17.64 -9.18 12.98
CA GLY A 217 16.33 -8.53 13.07
C GLY A 217 16.40 -7.02 13.18
N LEU A 218 17.37 -6.46 13.93
CA LEU A 218 17.52 -5.01 14.08
C LEU A 218 17.84 -4.34 12.75
N SER A 219 18.82 -4.87 12.01
CA SER A 219 19.21 -4.33 10.70
C SER A 219 18.08 -4.48 9.67
N ASN A 220 17.43 -5.65 9.64
CA ASN A 220 16.32 -5.92 8.72
C ASN A 220 15.13 -4.98 8.98
N PHE A 221 14.77 -4.78 10.25
CA PHE A 221 13.64 -3.92 10.61
C PHE A 221 13.95 -2.44 10.40
N LEU A 222 15.08 -1.95 10.89
CA LEU A 222 15.50 -0.56 10.73
C LEU A 222 15.56 -0.16 9.25
N THR A 223 16.25 -0.97 8.43
CA THR A 223 16.39 -0.68 7.00
C THR A 223 15.04 -0.73 6.28
N SER A 224 14.15 -1.67 6.65
CA SER A 224 12.80 -1.74 6.09
C SER A 224 11.98 -0.50 6.39
N LEU A 225 12.08 0.07 7.61
CA LEU A 225 11.43 1.33 7.98
C LEU A 225 11.96 2.49 7.15
N VAL A 226 13.30 2.57 6.98
CA VAL A 226 13.94 3.62 6.17
C VAL A 226 13.50 3.52 4.71
N ILE A 227 13.47 2.31 4.14
CA ILE A 227 13.03 2.10 2.76
C ILE A 227 11.56 2.47 2.60
N ALA A 228 10.68 1.98 3.47
CA ALA A 228 9.25 2.24 3.38
C ALA A 228 8.88 3.72 3.58
N GLY A 229 9.63 4.45 4.42
CA GLY A 229 9.36 5.86 4.71
C GLY A 229 10.03 6.86 3.75
N ASN A 230 11.19 6.52 3.16
CA ASN A 230 11.99 7.46 2.38
C ASN A 230 12.05 7.16 0.89
N HIS A 231 11.80 5.90 0.49
CA HIS A 231 11.91 5.49 -0.91
C HIS A 231 10.57 5.08 -1.47
N ASN A 232 10.24 5.61 -2.65
CA ASN A 232 9.00 5.29 -3.33
C ASN A 232 9.23 4.14 -4.32
N ILE A 233 9.00 2.92 -3.83
CA ILE A 233 9.06 1.68 -4.61
C ILE A 233 7.66 1.06 -4.56
N PRO A 234 6.77 1.36 -5.54
CA PRO A 234 5.36 0.98 -5.50
C PRO A 234 5.16 -0.51 -5.80
N GLU A 235 5.86 -1.33 -5.05
CA GLU A 235 5.83 -2.79 -5.14
C GLU A 235 5.77 -3.41 -3.75
N VAL A 236 5.32 -4.66 -3.70
CA VAL A 236 5.55 -5.51 -2.52
C VAL A 236 6.95 -6.09 -2.63
N CYS A 237 7.79 -5.79 -1.65
CA CYS A 237 9.20 -6.13 -1.61
C CYS A 237 9.51 -7.02 -0.41
N VAL A 238 10.60 -7.78 -0.51
CA VAL A 238 11.22 -8.50 0.61
C VAL A 238 12.57 -7.87 0.89
N PHE A 239 12.77 -7.39 2.11
CA PHE A 239 14.10 -6.95 2.55
C PHE A 239 14.70 -7.99 3.49
N PHE A 240 15.90 -8.46 3.15
CA PHE A 240 16.64 -9.39 4.00
C PHE A 240 18.16 -9.25 3.78
N GLY A 241 18.92 -9.22 4.87
CA GLY A 241 20.36 -8.98 4.84
C GLY A 241 20.68 -7.59 4.30
N THR A 242 21.14 -7.48 3.07
CA THR A 242 21.51 -6.21 2.44
C THR A 242 20.70 -5.89 1.18
N GLN A 243 19.74 -6.75 0.81
CA GLN A 243 19.05 -6.65 -0.46
C GLN A 243 17.54 -6.43 -0.30
N LEU A 244 17.01 -5.47 -1.07
CA LEU A 244 15.58 -5.34 -1.30
C LEU A 244 15.23 -6.07 -2.59
N MET A 245 14.48 -7.13 -2.48
CA MET A 245 14.07 -8.00 -3.58
C MET A 245 12.60 -7.78 -3.91
N ARG A 246 12.22 -7.95 -5.20
CA ARG A 246 10.79 -7.97 -5.57
C ARG A 246 10.12 -9.17 -4.93
N GLY A 247 8.98 -8.97 -4.25
CA GLY A 247 8.33 -9.98 -3.44
C GLY A 247 7.94 -11.24 -4.20
N ASN A 248 7.39 -11.09 -5.43
CA ASN A 248 6.99 -12.20 -6.29
C ASN A 248 8.12 -12.81 -7.13
N ARG A 249 9.38 -12.42 -6.85
CA ARG A 249 10.60 -13.00 -7.45
C ARG A 249 11.52 -13.64 -6.42
N THR A 250 11.08 -13.67 -5.16
CA THR A 250 11.89 -14.06 -4.01
C THR A 250 11.50 -15.45 -3.52
N SER A 251 12.50 -16.28 -3.21
CA SER A 251 12.33 -17.58 -2.56
C SER A 251 13.25 -17.73 -1.36
N LYS A 252 12.83 -18.51 -0.34
CA LYS A 252 13.68 -18.89 0.79
C LYS A 252 14.67 -19.96 0.34
N VAL A 253 15.96 -19.63 0.38
CA VAL A 253 17.04 -20.51 -0.12
C VAL A 253 17.88 -21.12 0.99
N ALA A 254 17.84 -20.58 2.20
CA ALA A 254 18.58 -21.10 3.35
C ALA A 254 17.78 -21.01 4.64
N SER A 255 17.98 -21.99 5.52
CA SER A 255 17.36 -22.05 6.86
C SER A 255 18.32 -21.68 7.98
N ALA A 256 19.63 -21.62 7.71
CA ALA A 256 20.67 -21.41 8.71
C ALA A 256 21.64 -20.27 8.32
N SER A 257 21.26 -19.37 7.44
CA SER A 257 22.03 -18.20 7.03
C SER A 257 21.22 -16.92 7.25
N PHE A 258 21.90 -15.82 7.54
CA PHE A 258 21.27 -14.49 7.53
C PHE A 258 20.87 -14.04 6.12
N GLU A 259 21.52 -14.56 5.09
CA GLU A 259 21.08 -14.43 3.68
C GLU A 259 20.11 -15.56 3.35
N ALA A 260 18.94 -15.55 4.00
CA ALA A 260 17.97 -16.64 3.90
C ALA A 260 17.14 -16.60 2.61
N PHE A 261 17.08 -15.45 1.93
CA PHE A 261 16.27 -15.23 0.75
C PHE A 261 17.12 -14.83 -0.46
N ALA A 262 16.68 -15.23 -1.63
CA ALA A 262 17.30 -14.83 -2.91
C ALA A 262 16.25 -14.61 -3.99
N SER A 263 16.61 -13.80 -4.98
CA SER A 263 15.84 -13.56 -6.20
C SER A 263 16.69 -14.01 -7.41
N PRO A 264 16.70 -15.30 -7.75
CA PRO A 264 17.69 -15.87 -8.68
C PRO A 264 17.62 -15.32 -10.11
N ASN A 265 16.41 -14.93 -10.55
CA ASN A 265 16.13 -14.50 -11.92
C ASN A 265 15.82 -12.98 -12.03
N CYS A 266 16.02 -12.21 -10.95
CA CYS A 266 15.74 -10.78 -10.94
C CYS A 266 16.78 -10.06 -10.08
N SER A 267 17.28 -8.92 -10.54
CA SER A 267 18.18 -8.09 -9.75
C SER A 267 17.47 -7.46 -8.55
N ALA A 268 18.23 -7.15 -7.50
CA ALA A 268 17.71 -6.43 -6.35
C ALA A 268 17.18 -5.04 -6.76
N LEU A 269 16.06 -4.64 -6.15
CA LEU A 269 15.47 -3.31 -6.32
C LEU A 269 16.25 -2.23 -5.57
N ALA A 270 16.88 -2.60 -4.47
CA ALA A 270 17.81 -1.73 -3.75
C ALA A 270 18.87 -2.56 -3.02
N ILE A 271 20.03 -1.93 -2.78
CA ILE A 271 21.11 -2.50 -1.98
C ILE A 271 21.37 -1.54 -0.81
N ALA A 272 21.32 -2.09 0.42
CA ALA A 272 21.62 -1.36 1.64
C ALA A 272 23.13 -1.51 1.99
N GLY A 273 23.91 -0.53 1.60
CA GLY A 273 25.30 -0.34 1.99
C GLY A 273 25.41 0.79 3.02
N ILE A 274 26.46 1.61 2.90
CA ILE A 274 26.58 2.88 3.66
C ILE A 274 25.40 3.82 3.31
N LYS A 275 24.98 3.78 2.05
CA LYS A 275 23.75 4.42 1.55
C LYS A 275 22.85 3.35 0.96
N ILE A 276 21.55 3.61 0.92
CA ILE A 276 20.59 2.78 0.22
C ILE A 276 20.60 3.20 -1.25
N GLU A 277 21.06 2.29 -2.10
CA GLU A 277 21.12 2.50 -3.55
C GLU A 277 19.93 1.82 -4.21
N VAL A 278 18.99 2.62 -4.72
CA VAL A 278 17.76 2.14 -5.37
C VAL A 278 17.99 2.03 -6.87
N ASN A 279 17.68 0.85 -7.44
CA ASN A 279 17.68 0.62 -8.87
C ASN A 279 16.30 1.00 -9.47
N TYR A 280 16.10 2.28 -9.74
CA TYR A 280 14.82 2.81 -10.23
C TYR A 280 14.39 2.20 -11.57
N HIS A 281 15.32 1.79 -12.42
CA HIS A 281 15.01 1.16 -13.71
C HIS A 281 14.40 -0.24 -13.58
N SER A 282 14.69 -0.93 -12.47
CA SER A 282 14.16 -2.26 -12.21
C SER A 282 12.78 -2.23 -11.55
N ILE A 283 12.29 -1.08 -11.10
CA ILE A 283 10.98 -0.96 -10.43
C ILE A 283 9.87 -1.20 -11.45
N PHE A 284 8.98 -2.15 -11.15
CA PHE A 284 7.81 -2.42 -11.97
C PHE A 284 6.73 -1.35 -11.72
N ARG A 285 6.29 -0.70 -12.79
CA ARG A 285 5.23 0.31 -12.72
C ARG A 285 4.07 -0.14 -13.58
N GLN A 286 2.87 -0.11 -13.00
CA GLN A 286 1.66 -0.34 -13.76
C GLN A 286 1.35 0.86 -14.67
N SER A 287 1.01 0.57 -15.92
CA SER A 287 0.56 1.56 -16.90
C SER A 287 -0.94 1.89 -16.80
N ALA A 288 -1.66 1.34 -15.85
CA ALA A 288 -3.10 1.53 -15.73
C ALA A 288 -3.45 2.78 -14.91
N LEU A 289 -4.39 3.58 -15.40
CA LEU A 289 -4.97 4.75 -14.71
C LEU A 289 -6.02 4.30 -13.68
N GLU A 290 -5.62 3.47 -12.72
CA GLU A 290 -6.52 2.87 -11.73
C GLU A 290 -6.17 3.31 -10.31
N LYS A 291 -7.23 3.46 -9.48
CA LYS A 291 -7.07 3.70 -8.05
C LYS A 291 -6.68 2.40 -7.35
N PHE A 292 -5.77 2.48 -6.37
CA PHE A 292 -5.42 1.37 -5.50
C PHE A 292 -6.66 0.66 -4.94
N HIS A 293 -6.71 -0.65 -5.11
CA HIS A 293 -7.73 -1.50 -4.52
C HIS A 293 -7.18 -2.88 -4.16
N VAL A 294 -7.91 -3.60 -3.32
CA VAL A 294 -7.51 -4.93 -2.86
C VAL A 294 -8.42 -6.00 -3.43
N HIS A 295 -7.83 -6.94 -4.16
CA HIS A 295 -8.52 -8.15 -4.56
C HIS A 295 -8.56 -9.14 -3.38
N LYS A 296 -9.77 -9.41 -2.86
CA LYS A 296 -9.97 -10.15 -1.59
C LYS A 296 -10.22 -11.65 -1.74
N VAL A 297 -10.35 -12.12 -2.96
CA VAL A 297 -10.73 -13.51 -3.24
C VAL A 297 -9.55 -14.24 -3.85
N LEU A 298 -9.21 -15.39 -3.30
CA LEU A 298 -8.22 -16.31 -3.88
C LEU A 298 -8.84 -17.69 -4.02
N ASN A 299 -8.54 -18.38 -5.12
CA ASN A 299 -8.98 -19.76 -5.30
C ASN A 299 -8.09 -20.69 -4.50
N ARG A 300 -8.68 -21.46 -3.56
CA ARG A 300 -7.94 -22.37 -2.67
C ARG A 300 -7.64 -23.72 -3.30
N ASN A 301 -8.31 -24.06 -4.41
CA ASN A 301 -8.18 -25.33 -5.10
C ASN A 301 -7.01 -25.33 -6.08
N VAL A 302 -5.84 -24.91 -5.60
CA VAL A 302 -4.59 -24.87 -6.35
C VAL A 302 -3.53 -25.71 -5.64
N GLY A 303 -2.66 -26.35 -6.41
CA GLY A 303 -1.61 -27.17 -5.82
C GLY A 303 -0.32 -27.13 -6.63
N LEU A 304 0.77 -27.59 -5.99
CA LEU A 304 2.10 -27.69 -6.58
C LEU A 304 2.48 -29.16 -6.70
N LEU A 305 2.69 -29.62 -7.92
CA LEU A 305 3.11 -31.00 -8.23
C LEU A 305 4.53 -30.98 -8.79
N ARG A 306 5.46 -31.61 -8.09
CA ARG A 306 6.83 -31.79 -8.56
C ARG A 306 6.99 -33.16 -9.22
N ILE A 307 7.46 -33.19 -10.48
CA ILE A 307 7.78 -34.42 -11.19
C ILE A 307 9.12 -34.98 -10.67
N PHE A 308 9.16 -36.28 -10.48
CA PHE A 308 10.37 -37.01 -10.08
C PHE A 308 10.46 -38.33 -10.84
N PRO A 309 11.66 -38.93 -10.96
CA PRO A 309 11.81 -40.25 -11.59
C PRO A 309 10.89 -41.30 -10.96
N SER A 310 10.21 -42.08 -11.80
CA SER A 310 9.26 -43.14 -11.39
C SER A 310 7.95 -42.64 -10.75
N ILE A 311 7.58 -41.38 -10.89
CA ILE A 311 6.23 -40.92 -10.54
C ILE A 311 5.19 -41.72 -11.32
N THR A 312 4.11 -42.14 -10.69
CA THR A 312 3.05 -42.93 -11.32
C THR A 312 1.94 -42.06 -11.89
N ALA A 313 1.29 -42.53 -12.98
CA ALA A 313 0.13 -41.82 -13.53
C ALA A 313 -1.02 -41.70 -12.52
N ASP A 314 -1.17 -42.67 -11.62
CA ASP A 314 -2.22 -42.66 -10.59
C ASP A 314 -1.99 -41.55 -9.54
N LEU A 315 -0.74 -41.28 -9.15
CA LEU A 315 -0.42 -40.13 -8.29
C LEU A 315 -0.76 -38.82 -8.99
N VAL A 316 -0.39 -38.69 -10.26
CA VAL A 316 -0.71 -37.50 -11.04
C VAL A 316 -2.23 -37.34 -11.19
N ARG A 317 -2.93 -38.47 -11.51
CA ARG A 317 -4.38 -38.48 -11.64
C ARG A 317 -5.08 -38.08 -10.35
N ALA A 318 -4.68 -38.61 -9.22
CA ALA A 318 -5.24 -38.27 -7.91
C ALA A 318 -5.06 -36.76 -7.62
N PHE A 319 -3.91 -36.17 -7.97
CA PHE A 319 -3.61 -34.79 -7.72
C PHE A 319 -4.45 -33.80 -8.55
N VAL A 320 -4.76 -34.17 -9.81
CA VAL A 320 -5.53 -33.30 -10.74
C VAL A 320 -7.04 -33.55 -10.69
N GLN A 321 -7.55 -34.42 -9.81
CA GLN A 321 -9.00 -34.65 -9.65
C GLN A 321 -9.69 -33.47 -8.93
N PRO A 322 -11.01 -33.29 -9.13
CA PRO A 322 -11.77 -32.33 -8.34
C PRO A 322 -11.57 -32.54 -6.83
N PRO A 323 -11.44 -31.46 -6.03
CA PRO A 323 -11.79 -30.07 -6.37
C PRO A 323 -10.66 -29.25 -7.01
N THR A 324 -9.53 -29.85 -7.43
CA THR A 324 -8.39 -29.15 -8.00
C THR A 324 -8.80 -28.35 -9.26
N ALA A 325 -8.63 -27.02 -9.21
CA ALA A 325 -8.91 -26.10 -10.30
C ALA A 325 -7.63 -25.63 -11.03
N GLY A 326 -6.49 -25.70 -10.35
CA GLY A 326 -5.20 -25.32 -10.93
C GLY A 326 -4.01 -26.06 -10.35
N VAL A 327 -2.99 -26.28 -11.18
CA VAL A 327 -1.78 -27.00 -10.79
C VAL A 327 -0.54 -26.28 -11.31
N VAL A 328 0.39 -25.98 -10.43
CA VAL A 328 1.76 -25.62 -10.79
C VAL A 328 2.58 -26.89 -10.91
N LEU A 329 3.01 -27.20 -12.13
CA LEU A 329 3.77 -28.40 -12.45
C LEU A 329 5.27 -28.07 -12.50
N GLN A 330 6.05 -28.53 -11.52
CA GLN A 330 7.50 -28.39 -11.52
C GLN A 330 8.14 -29.47 -12.40
N THR A 331 8.64 -29.05 -13.57
CA THR A 331 9.25 -29.87 -14.59
C THR A 331 10.77 -29.83 -14.52
N TYR A 332 11.47 -30.76 -15.20
CA TYR A 332 12.94 -30.79 -15.24
C TYR A 332 13.50 -29.69 -16.14
N GLY A 333 14.62 -29.10 -15.74
CA GLY A 333 15.39 -28.17 -16.59
C GLY A 333 14.53 -27.08 -17.23
N ALA A 334 14.57 -26.97 -18.55
CA ALA A 334 13.85 -25.95 -19.31
C ALA A 334 12.37 -26.28 -19.62
N GLY A 335 11.75 -27.20 -18.90
CA GLY A 335 10.35 -27.59 -19.12
C GLY A 335 10.18 -29.06 -19.50
N ASN A 336 11.20 -29.92 -19.28
CA ASN A 336 11.17 -31.31 -19.70
C ASN A 336 10.29 -32.16 -18.76
N ILE A 337 9.53 -33.05 -19.39
CA ILE A 337 8.81 -34.16 -18.74
C ILE A 337 9.24 -35.49 -19.41
N PRO A 338 9.04 -36.64 -18.76
CA PRO A 338 9.34 -37.94 -19.41
C PRO A 338 8.45 -38.15 -20.64
N ALA A 339 8.97 -37.86 -21.84
CA ALA A 339 8.21 -37.94 -23.09
C ALA A 339 7.76 -39.39 -23.44
N ASN A 340 8.43 -40.41 -22.90
CA ASN A 340 8.07 -41.80 -23.03
C ASN A 340 6.95 -42.28 -22.07
N ARG A 341 6.41 -41.37 -21.24
CA ARG A 341 5.33 -41.63 -20.28
C ARG A 341 4.01 -41.04 -20.80
N GLU A 342 3.50 -41.67 -21.89
CA GLU A 342 2.21 -41.29 -22.50
C GLU A 342 1.05 -41.39 -21.48
N ASP A 343 1.15 -42.32 -20.53
CA ASP A 343 0.19 -42.49 -19.44
C ASP A 343 0.04 -41.22 -18.57
N ILE A 344 1.15 -40.53 -18.27
CA ILE A 344 1.14 -39.24 -17.51
C ILE A 344 0.64 -38.10 -18.40
N ILE A 345 1.10 -38.06 -19.65
CA ILE A 345 0.74 -37.04 -20.62
C ILE A 345 -0.78 -37.04 -20.85
N GLU A 346 -1.39 -38.22 -20.99
CA GLU A 346 -2.84 -38.34 -21.18
C GLU A 346 -3.63 -37.87 -19.94
N VAL A 347 -3.18 -38.20 -18.73
CA VAL A 347 -3.80 -37.69 -17.48
C VAL A 347 -3.78 -36.16 -17.42
N LEU A 348 -2.66 -35.52 -17.81
CA LEU A 348 -2.55 -34.07 -17.84
C LEU A 348 -3.42 -33.44 -18.94
N ARG A 349 -3.51 -34.10 -20.11
CA ARG A 349 -4.38 -33.72 -21.24
C ARG A 349 -5.86 -33.74 -20.83
N GLU A 350 -6.30 -34.82 -20.19
CA GLU A 350 -7.67 -34.97 -19.68
C GLU A 350 -8.00 -33.87 -18.64
N ALA A 351 -7.06 -33.60 -17.71
CA ALA A 351 -7.24 -32.55 -16.72
C ALA A 351 -7.36 -31.15 -17.37
N SER A 352 -6.51 -30.84 -18.34
CA SER A 352 -6.57 -29.59 -19.10
C SER A 352 -7.89 -29.45 -19.90
N LYS A 353 -8.40 -30.54 -20.51
CA LYS A 353 -9.70 -30.57 -21.19
C LYS A 353 -10.88 -30.35 -20.24
N ARG A 354 -10.80 -30.83 -18.99
CA ARG A 354 -11.80 -30.56 -17.94
C ARG A 354 -11.78 -29.13 -17.43
N GLY A 355 -10.80 -28.31 -17.83
CA GLY A 355 -10.69 -26.92 -17.41
C GLY A 355 -9.70 -26.66 -16.28
N VAL A 356 -8.94 -27.65 -15.85
CA VAL A 356 -7.84 -27.43 -14.90
C VAL A 356 -6.73 -26.61 -15.58
N ILE A 357 -6.34 -25.49 -15.01
CA ILE A 357 -5.20 -24.70 -15.51
C ILE A 357 -3.92 -25.28 -14.96
N ILE A 358 -3.07 -25.83 -15.84
CA ILE A 358 -1.78 -26.40 -15.48
C ILE A 358 -0.70 -25.43 -15.96
N VAL A 359 0.18 -24.99 -15.06
CA VAL A 359 1.28 -24.05 -15.33
C VAL A 359 2.59 -24.76 -15.08
N SER A 360 3.44 -24.89 -16.12
CA SER A 360 4.76 -25.51 -15.96
C SER A 360 5.83 -24.50 -15.55
N ILE A 361 6.61 -24.83 -14.52
CA ILE A 361 7.78 -24.07 -14.08
C ILE A 361 8.99 -25.02 -13.94
N THR A 362 10.18 -24.46 -13.90
CA THR A 362 11.39 -25.25 -13.69
C THR A 362 11.54 -25.70 -12.22
N GLN A 363 12.19 -26.85 -12.00
CA GLN A 363 12.68 -27.26 -10.68
C GLN A 363 14.00 -26.58 -10.29
N CYS A 364 14.68 -25.97 -11.27
CA CYS A 364 15.92 -25.26 -11.02
C CYS A 364 15.64 -23.91 -10.34
N SER A 365 16.49 -23.53 -9.42
CA SER A 365 16.39 -22.21 -8.74
C SER A 365 16.64 -21.05 -9.68
N LYS A 366 17.39 -21.24 -10.79
CA LYS A 366 17.72 -20.22 -11.79
C LYS A 366 17.38 -20.72 -13.20
N GLY A 367 16.90 -19.80 -14.04
CA GLY A 367 16.40 -20.09 -15.38
C GLY A 367 14.89 -20.22 -15.43
N GLY A 368 14.33 -20.66 -16.55
CA GLY A 368 12.89 -20.75 -16.75
C GLY A 368 12.49 -21.83 -17.76
N VAL A 369 11.19 -22.01 -17.93
CA VAL A 369 10.60 -22.89 -18.93
C VAL A 369 10.49 -22.14 -20.26
N THR A 370 10.93 -22.78 -21.35
CA THR A 370 10.84 -22.25 -22.71
C THR A 370 10.17 -23.24 -23.65
N ASP A 371 9.58 -22.76 -24.71
CA ASP A 371 8.96 -23.56 -25.78
C ASP A 371 9.94 -23.94 -26.91
N LEU A 372 11.24 -23.68 -26.71
CA LEU A 372 12.28 -23.93 -27.70
C LEU A 372 12.54 -25.42 -27.92
N TYR A 373 12.27 -26.25 -26.94
CA TYR A 373 12.50 -27.69 -26.99
C TYR A 373 11.25 -28.46 -27.42
N GLU A 374 11.42 -29.66 -28.03
CA GLU A 374 10.34 -30.56 -28.46
C GLU A 374 9.40 -30.90 -27.30
N SER A 375 9.95 -31.17 -26.13
CA SER A 375 9.16 -31.43 -24.90
C SER A 375 8.32 -30.21 -24.46
N GLY A 376 8.79 -28.99 -24.69
CA GLY A 376 8.03 -27.77 -24.45
C GLY A 376 6.84 -27.61 -25.39
N LYS A 377 7.00 -27.98 -26.67
CA LYS A 377 5.90 -28.02 -27.66
C LYS A 377 4.85 -29.06 -27.29
N LEU A 378 5.28 -30.25 -26.86
CA LEU A 378 4.35 -31.29 -26.39
C LEU A 378 3.49 -30.80 -25.23
N LEU A 379 4.06 -30.07 -24.27
CA LEU A 379 3.29 -29.49 -23.15
C LEU A 379 2.25 -28.48 -23.62
N LEU A 380 2.57 -27.64 -24.62
CA LEU A 380 1.61 -26.71 -25.21
C LEU A 380 0.47 -27.44 -25.92
N GLU A 381 0.73 -28.53 -26.66
CA GLU A 381 -0.28 -29.36 -27.34
C GLU A 381 -1.21 -30.04 -26.32
N VAL A 382 -0.71 -30.37 -25.15
CA VAL A 382 -1.49 -30.92 -24.03
C VAL A 382 -2.37 -29.83 -23.36
N GLY A 383 -2.10 -28.56 -23.63
CA GLY A 383 -2.81 -27.40 -23.05
C GLY A 383 -2.21 -26.91 -21.73
N ILE A 384 -0.94 -27.22 -21.48
CA ILE A 384 -0.19 -26.75 -20.32
C ILE A 384 0.40 -25.37 -20.65
N THR A 385 0.24 -24.43 -19.73
CA THR A 385 0.71 -23.04 -19.88
C THR A 385 2.15 -22.90 -19.37
N PRO A 386 3.11 -22.40 -20.15
CA PRO A 386 4.45 -22.14 -19.64
C PRO A 386 4.43 -20.97 -18.64
N GLY A 387 5.08 -21.20 -17.49
CA GLY A 387 5.20 -20.23 -16.41
C GLY A 387 6.49 -19.38 -16.46
N SER A 388 7.28 -19.51 -17.57
CA SER A 388 8.53 -18.79 -17.73
C SER A 388 9.51 -19.01 -16.56
N ASP A 389 10.04 -17.97 -15.98
CA ASP A 389 11.02 -18.01 -14.89
C ASP A 389 10.41 -17.61 -13.52
N MET A 390 9.10 -17.78 -13.37
CA MET A 390 8.42 -17.57 -12.08
C MET A 390 8.95 -18.50 -11.01
N THR A 391 9.02 -18.01 -9.78
CA THR A 391 9.26 -18.86 -8.60
C THR A 391 8.04 -19.74 -8.32
N PRO A 392 8.18 -20.87 -7.62
CA PRO A 392 7.05 -21.71 -7.24
C PRO A 392 5.98 -20.94 -6.45
N GLU A 393 6.42 -20.07 -5.54
CA GLU A 393 5.54 -19.23 -4.71
C GLU A 393 4.74 -18.24 -5.57
N ALA A 394 5.41 -17.58 -6.53
CA ALA A 394 4.75 -16.66 -7.44
C ALA A 394 3.77 -17.37 -8.38
N ALA A 395 4.17 -18.50 -8.95
CA ALA A 395 3.30 -19.27 -9.85
C ALA A 395 2.04 -19.77 -9.14
N LEU A 396 2.17 -20.28 -7.90
CA LEU A 396 1.05 -20.78 -7.11
C LEU A 396 0.07 -19.64 -6.72
N THR A 397 0.60 -18.54 -6.21
CA THR A 397 -0.23 -17.40 -5.77
C THR A 397 -0.85 -16.65 -6.94
N LYS A 398 -0.15 -16.52 -8.08
CA LYS A 398 -0.70 -16.00 -9.33
C LYS A 398 -1.85 -16.86 -9.85
N LEU A 399 -1.67 -18.20 -9.83
CA LEU A 399 -2.70 -19.15 -10.25
C LEU A 399 -3.94 -19.04 -9.37
N ALA A 400 -3.77 -18.94 -8.04
CA ALA A 400 -4.88 -18.73 -7.11
C ALA A 400 -5.61 -17.41 -7.37
N TYR A 401 -4.88 -16.34 -7.68
CA TYR A 401 -5.41 -15.03 -8.03
C TYR A 401 -6.16 -15.07 -9.39
N VAL A 402 -5.55 -15.60 -10.44
CA VAL A 402 -6.14 -15.66 -11.79
C VAL A 402 -7.40 -16.51 -11.79
N LEU A 403 -7.40 -17.65 -11.10
CA LEU A 403 -8.57 -18.52 -10.99
C LEU A 403 -9.74 -17.88 -10.24
N SER A 404 -9.47 -16.95 -9.35
CA SER A 404 -10.51 -16.25 -8.58
C SER A 404 -11.26 -15.15 -9.36
N LYS A 405 -10.73 -14.72 -10.52
CA LYS A 405 -11.39 -13.74 -11.41
C LYS A 405 -12.57 -14.41 -12.13
N THR A 406 -13.78 -14.11 -11.70
CA THR A 406 -15.03 -14.73 -12.21
C THR A 406 -15.43 -14.22 -13.59
N ASP A 407 -15.04 -13.01 -13.93
CA ASP A 407 -15.28 -12.31 -15.18
C ASP A 407 -14.36 -12.76 -16.34
N TRP A 408 -13.28 -13.51 -16.04
CA TRP A 408 -12.36 -14.02 -17.04
C TRP A 408 -12.73 -15.44 -17.49
N ASP A 409 -12.82 -15.65 -18.80
CA ASP A 409 -12.94 -16.99 -19.36
C ASP A 409 -11.65 -17.79 -19.23
N ILE A 410 -11.70 -19.08 -19.55
CA ILE A 410 -10.54 -19.99 -19.38
C ILE A 410 -9.35 -19.60 -20.26
N ASN A 411 -9.59 -19.04 -21.46
CA ASN A 411 -8.52 -18.63 -22.36
C ASN A 411 -7.85 -17.34 -21.87
N THR A 412 -8.64 -16.41 -21.40
CA THR A 412 -8.14 -15.18 -20.73
C THR A 412 -7.31 -15.55 -19.52
N LYS A 413 -7.78 -16.48 -18.65
CA LYS A 413 -7.02 -16.95 -17.50
C LYS A 413 -5.67 -17.56 -17.91
N ARG A 414 -5.64 -18.42 -18.94
CA ARG A 414 -4.39 -19.00 -19.47
C ARG A 414 -3.46 -17.91 -20.03
N HIS A 415 -4.03 -16.93 -20.73
CA HIS A 415 -3.26 -15.78 -21.23
C HIS A 415 -2.65 -14.97 -20.09
N MET A 416 -3.42 -14.65 -19.05
CA MET A 416 -2.95 -13.90 -17.89
C MET A 416 -1.86 -14.63 -17.10
N MET A 417 -1.86 -15.98 -17.08
CA MET A 417 -0.75 -16.73 -16.50
C MET A 417 0.58 -16.53 -17.25
N ARG A 418 0.55 -16.26 -18.56
CA ARG A 418 1.73 -15.98 -19.40
C ARG A 418 2.15 -14.52 -19.40
N SER A 419 1.22 -13.63 -19.09
CA SER A 419 1.44 -12.17 -19.08
C SER A 419 2.15 -11.73 -17.80
N ASN A 420 2.98 -10.71 -17.90
CA ASN A 420 3.62 -10.08 -16.74
C ASN A 420 2.63 -9.13 -16.07
N LEU A 421 2.10 -9.48 -14.90
CA LEU A 421 1.10 -8.69 -14.18
C LEU A 421 1.73 -7.74 -13.16
N ARG A 422 2.77 -8.21 -12.45
CA ARG A 422 3.38 -7.50 -11.31
C ARG A 422 4.91 -7.66 -11.28
N GLY A 423 5.54 -7.87 -12.42
CA GLY A 423 6.99 -8.09 -12.48
C GLY A 423 7.43 -9.50 -12.09
N GLU A 424 6.51 -10.46 -12.02
CA GLU A 424 6.75 -11.83 -11.56
C GLU A 424 7.49 -12.72 -12.54
N LEU A 425 7.60 -12.29 -13.80
CA LEU A 425 8.34 -13.01 -14.84
C LEU A 425 9.15 -12.03 -15.70
N THR A 426 10.21 -12.54 -16.32
CA THR A 426 11.04 -11.75 -17.24
C THR A 426 10.36 -11.66 -18.61
N THR A 427 10.15 -10.43 -19.08
CA THR A 427 9.68 -10.17 -20.46
C THR A 427 10.88 -9.76 -21.31
N CYS A 428 11.10 -10.44 -22.43
CA CYS A 428 11.99 -9.92 -23.46
C CYS A 428 11.26 -8.73 -24.12
N SER A 429 11.74 -7.52 -23.91
CA SER A 429 11.25 -6.34 -24.63
C SER A 429 11.67 -6.47 -26.10
N VAL A 430 10.77 -7.02 -26.92
CA VAL A 430 10.86 -6.86 -28.35
C VAL A 430 10.26 -5.49 -28.66
N ASN A 431 11.16 -4.53 -28.92
CA ASN A 431 10.87 -3.17 -29.42
C ASN A 431 9.71 -2.45 -28.74
N GLY A 432 10.04 -1.58 -27.79
CA GLY A 432 9.12 -0.57 -27.29
C GLY A 432 8.55 0.29 -28.42
N GLN A 433 7.36 -0.04 -28.90
CA GLN A 433 6.58 0.92 -29.65
C GLN A 433 6.04 1.95 -28.67
N PHE A 434 6.79 3.04 -28.51
CA PHE A 434 6.24 4.26 -27.93
C PHE A 434 5.17 4.79 -28.89
N CYS A 435 3.96 5.02 -28.36
CA CYS A 435 2.99 5.85 -29.05
C CYS A 435 3.65 7.19 -29.37
N GLN A 436 3.69 7.56 -30.64
CA GLN A 436 4.13 8.86 -31.09
C GLN A 436 3.15 9.90 -30.53
N VAL A 437 3.58 10.60 -29.48
CA VAL A 437 2.88 11.80 -29.00
C VAL A 437 3.63 12.99 -29.59
N GLU A 438 3.00 13.62 -30.55
CA GLU A 438 3.51 14.84 -31.18
C GLU A 438 3.37 16.03 -30.22
N ASP A 439 4.42 16.86 -30.16
CA ASP A 439 4.47 18.25 -29.77
C ASP A 439 4.34 18.67 -28.29
N SER A 440 5.40 18.39 -27.51
CA SER A 440 5.87 19.32 -26.46
C SER A 440 7.34 19.06 -26.15
N ASP A 441 8.08 20.09 -25.76
CA ASP A 441 9.51 19.95 -25.44
C ASP A 441 9.77 19.04 -24.22
N LEU A 442 8.83 18.92 -23.29
CA LEU A 442 8.87 17.97 -22.18
C LEU A 442 8.73 16.53 -22.65
N VAL A 443 7.76 16.25 -23.55
CA VAL A 443 7.58 14.92 -24.16
C VAL A 443 8.81 14.55 -25.01
N LYS A 444 9.37 15.50 -25.74
CA LYS A 444 10.65 15.29 -26.48
C LYS A 444 11.79 14.96 -25.52
N THR A 445 11.88 15.62 -24.37
CA THR A 445 12.92 15.35 -23.36
C THR A 445 12.76 13.96 -22.75
N VAL A 446 11.54 13.49 -22.51
CA VAL A 446 11.22 12.13 -22.03
C VAL A 446 11.47 11.10 -23.14
N SER A 447 11.08 11.40 -24.37
CA SER A 447 11.23 10.49 -25.54
C SER A 447 12.67 10.38 -26.02
N LEU A 448 13.49 11.45 -25.90
CA LEU A 448 14.90 11.47 -26.32
C LEU A 448 15.84 10.71 -25.37
N ARG A 449 15.39 10.34 -24.17
CA ARG A 449 16.25 9.61 -23.20
C ARG A 449 16.27 8.10 -23.37
N GLY A 450 15.57 7.54 -24.35
CA GLY A 450 15.66 6.11 -24.69
C GLY A 450 15.07 5.15 -23.66
N ASP A 451 15.10 3.87 -23.96
CA ASP A 451 14.63 2.78 -23.10
C ASP A 451 15.26 2.86 -21.71
N GLY A 452 14.44 3.07 -20.66
CA GLY A 452 14.86 2.98 -19.27
C GLY A 452 14.78 4.26 -18.42
N VAL A 453 14.10 5.33 -18.87
CA VAL A 453 13.88 6.52 -18.02
C VAL A 453 12.83 6.25 -16.96
N ASP A 454 13.21 6.34 -15.69
CA ASP A 454 12.24 6.34 -14.59
C ASP A 454 11.48 7.67 -14.56
N VAL A 455 10.23 7.65 -15.02
CA VAL A 455 9.31 8.82 -15.03
C VAL A 455 9.00 9.35 -13.61
N SER A 456 9.33 8.59 -12.58
CA SER A 456 9.12 8.97 -11.19
C SER A 456 10.42 9.32 -10.45
N GLN A 457 11.56 9.42 -11.16
CA GLN A 457 12.82 9.82 -10.53
C GLN A 457 12.73 11.28 -10.05
N PRO A 458 12.94 11.57 -8.76
CA PRO A 458 12.94 12.93 -8.26
C PRO A 458 14.22 13.67 -8.62
N ASN A 459 14.12 14.97 -8.84
CA ASN A 459 15.27 15.87 -8.95
C ASN A 459 15.86 16.22 -7.58
N GLY A 460 16.84 17.12 -7.52
CA GLY A 460 17.47 17.60 -6.29
C GLY A 460 16.50 18.23 -5.28
N ASP A 461 15.32 18.67 -5.72
CA ASP A 461 14.25 19.21 -4.88
C ASP A 461 13.17 18.17 -4.51
N GLY A 462 13.38 16.91 -4.86
CA GLY A 462 12.38 15.85 -4.67
C GLY A 462 11.22 15.90 -5.67
N ARG A 463 11.24 16.80 -6.67
CA ARG A 463 10.17 16.96 -7.67
C ARG A 463 10.38 16.00 -8.83
N THR A 464 9.32 15.30 -9.21
CA THR A 464 9.29 14.45 -10.41
C THR A 464 8.81 15.25 -11.62
N ILE A 465 8.95 14.66 -12.81
CA ILE A 465 8.41 15.26 -14.05
C ILE A 465 6.89 15.47 -13.92
N LEU A 466 6.18 14.58 -13.23
CA LEU A 466 4.75 14.72 -12.97
C LEU A 466 4.40 15.98 -12.14
N HIS A 467 5.23 16.35 -11.15
CA HIS A 467 5.06 17.62 -10.41
C HIS A 467 5.14 18.82 -11.34
N LEU A 468 6.14 18.83 -12.25
CA LEU A 468 6.33 19.91 -13.20
C LEU A 468 5.17 20.03 -14.19
N ALA A 469 4.75 18.91 -14.77
CA ALA A 469 3.60 18.88 -15.68
C ALA A 469 2.28 19.34 -15.00
N CYS A 470 2.07 18.98 -13.73
CA CYS A 470 0.94 19.46 -12.95
C CYS A 470 1.03 20.96 -12.59
N CYS A 471 2.25 21.49 -12.43
CA CYS A 471 2.48 22.92 -12.21
C CYS A 471 2.22 23.74 -13.49
N GLU A 472 2.59 23.21 -14.66
CA GLU A 472 2.40 23.87 -15.97
C GLU A 472 0.95 23.74 -16.49
N GLY A 473 0.18 22.78 -16.00
CA GLY A 473 -1.23 22.61 -16.38
C GLY A 473 -1.43 21.84 -17.69
N ASP A 474 -0.43 21.10 -18.17
CA ASP A 474 -0.55 20.33 -19.41
C ASP A 474 -1.20 18.96 -19.15
N LEU A 475 -2.51 18.90 -19.39
CA LEU A 475 -3.32 17.69 -19.20
C LEU A 475 -2.85 16.51 -20.08
N LYS A 476 -2.33 16.78 -21.28
CA LYS A 476 -1.89 15.71 -22.19
C LYS A 476 -0.61 15.05 -21.66
N ILE A 477 0.36 15.85 -21.24
CA ILE A 477 1.60 15.36 -20.64
C ILE A 477 1.29 14.62 -19.34
N VAL A 478 0.45 15.17 -18.46
CA VAL A 478 0.04 14.50 -17.22
C VAL A 478 -0.56 13.13 -17.52
N ARG A 479 -1.48 13.03 -18.49
CA ARG A 479 -2.08 11.75 -18.89
C ARG A 479 -1.03 10.76 -19.39
N THR A 480 -0.16 11.17 -20.30
CA THR A 480 0.92 10.30 -20.83
C THR A 480 1.85 9.81 -19.73
N LEU A 481 2.24 10.69 -18.80
CA LEU A 481 3.09 10.29 -17.66
C LEU A 481 2.40 9.26 -16.76
N LEU A 482 1.10 9.42 -16.51
CA LEU A 482 0.32 8.46 -15.73
C LEU A 482 0.16 7.12 -16.44
N GLU A 483 -0.05 7.12 -17.77
CA GLU A 483 -0.04 5.91 -18.61
C GLU A 483 1.31 5.19 -18.58
N MET A 484 2.41 5.94 -18.48
CA MET A 484 3.77 5.41 -18.28
C MET A 484 4.05 4.96 -16.83
N GLY A 485 3.07 5.05 -15.93
CA GLY A 485 3.18 4.61 -14.54
C GLY A 485 3.85 5.63 -13.61
N ALA A 486 3.79 6.93 -13.92
CA ALA A 486 4.26 7.97 -13.00
C ALA A 486 3.49 7.92 -11.68
N ASN A 487 4.21 7.97 -10.55
CA ASN A 487 3.60 7.82 -9.25
C ASN A 487 3.04 9.15 -8.72
N VAL A 488 1.75 9.14 -8.37
CA VAL A 488 1.00 10.32 -7.88
C VAL A 488 1.26 10.66 -6.40
N HIS A 489 1.90 9.76 -5.65
CA HIS A 489 2.09 9.90 -4.19
C HIS A 489 3.44 10.47 -3.77
N ILE A 490 4.37 10.69 -4.71
CA ILE A 490 5.70 11.22 -4.40
C ILE A 490 5.55 12.63 -3.83
N LYS A 491 6.27 12.89 -2.74
CA LYS A 491 6.35 14.20 -2.09
C LYS A 491 7.68 14.86 -2.38
N ASP A 492 7.66 16.14 -2.73
CA ASP A 492 8.86 16.96 -2.84
C ASP A 492 9.42 17.32 -1.45
N ARG A 493 10.54 18.08 -1.40
CA ARG A 493 11.16 18.55 -0.15
C ARG A 493 10.23 19.43 0.71
N PHE A 494 9.14 19.97 0.12
CA PHE A 494 8.16 20.81 0.80
C PHE A 494 6.88 20.02 1.16
N ASN A 495 6.92 18.68 1.13
CA ASN A 495 5.77 17.79 1.31
C ASN A 495 4.63 17.98 0.30
N ARG A 496 4.89 18.53 -0.88
CA ARG A 496 3.91 18.71 -1.95
C ARG A 496 3.88 17.48 -2.85
N THR A 497 2.69 17.06 -3.20
CA THR A 497 2.44 16.03 -4.21
C THR A 497 2.08 16.67 -5.55
N PRO A 498 2.07 15.95 -6.67
CA PRO A 498 1.55 16.45 -7.95
C PRO A 498 0.11 16.99 -7.83
N LEU A 499 -0.73 16.35 -6.98
CA LEU A 499 -2.09 16.84 -6.70
C LEU A 499 -2.05 18.23 -6.02
N THR A 500 -1.18 18.45 -5.04
CA THR A 500 -1.04 19.74 -4.37
C THR A 500 -0.67 20.84 -5.38
N GLU A 501 0.25 20.57 -6.33
CA GLU A 501 0.60 21.50 -7.39
C GLU A 501 -0.59 21.84 -8.30
N ALA A 502 -1.36 20.84 -8.73
CA ALA A 502 -2.56 21.03 -9.56
C ALA A 502 -3.64 21.84 -8.82
N VAL A 503 -3.82 21.60 -7.51
CA VAL A 503 -4.75 22.35 -6.65
C VAL A 503 -4.27 23.80 -6.48
N GLU A 504 -2.96 24.03 -6.23
CA GLU A 504 -2.39 25.38 -6.10
C GLU A 504 -2.61 26.23 -7.36
N ASN A 505 -2.57 25.63 -8.54
CA ASN A 505 -2.73 26.29 -9.83
C ASN A 505 -4.16 26.23 -10.39
N ASN A 506 -5.11 25.63 -9.68
CA ASN A 506 -6.53 25.51 -10.04
C ASN A 506 -6.80 24.76 -11.36
N PHE A 507 -6.05 23.71 -11.66
CA PHE A 507 -6.22 22.87 -12.85
C PHE A 507 -7.21 21.73 -12.58
N HIS A 508 -8.51 22.03 -12.63
CA HIS A 508 -9.59 21.13 -12.21
C HIS A 508 -9.60 19.78 -12.95
N GLU A 509 -9.29 19.75 -14.25
CA GLU A 509 -9.27 18.50 -15.01
C GLU A 509 -8.07 17.61 -14.64
N ILE A 510 -6.92 18.22 -14.33
CA ILE A 510 -5.74 17.49 -13.82
C ILE A 510 -6.03 16.95 -12.42
N ILE A 511 -6.69 17.75 -11.56
CA ILE A 511 -7.10 17.31 -10.22
C ILE A 511 -7.99 16.07 -10.33
N LYS A 512 -9.02 16.09 -11.18
CA LYS A 512 -9.92 14.94 -11.39
C LYS A 512 -9.16 13.70 -11.88
N LEU A 513 -8.26 13.88 -12.85
CA LEU A 513 -7.45 12.79 -13.40
C LEU A 513 -6.53 12.16 -12.33
N LEU A 514 -5.84 12.97 -11.52
CA LEU A 514 -4.99 12.51 -10.43
C LEU A 514 -5.79 11.75 -9.35
N LEU A 515 -7.00 12.22 -9.03
CA LEU A 515 -7.89 11.53 -8.09
C LEU A 515 -8.35 10.16 -8.61
N GLN A 516 -8.61 10.03 -9.92
CA GLN A 516 -8.88 8.73 -10.55
C GLN A 516 -7.72 7.75 -10.39
N CYS A 517 -6.47 8.26 -10.40
CA CYS A 517 -5.26 7.49 -10.14
C CYS A 517 -4.97 7.29 -8.65
N GLY A 518 -5.88 7.68 -7.76
CA GLY A 518 -5.75 7.47 -6.31
C GLY A 518 -4.97 8.54 -5.54
N ALA A 519 -4.63 9.68 -6.17
CA ALA A 519 -4.06 10.81 -5.43
C ALA A 519 -5.04 11.31 -4.37
N HIS A 520 -4.55 11.78 -3.24
CA HIS A 520 -5.33 12.35 -2.14
C HIS A 520 -4.57 13.48 -1.46
N LEU A 521 -5.28 14.34 -0.72
CA LEU A 521 -4.67 15.42 0.05
C LEU A 521 -3.96 14.82 1.27
N HIS A 522 -2.73 15.25 1.51
CA HIS A 522 -1.87 14.79 2.61
C HIS A 522 -1.77 15.79 3.76
N GLU A 523 -2.26 17.02 3.54
CA GLU A 523 -2.18 18.07 4.54
C GLU A 523 -3.09 17.78 5.73
N SER A 524 -2.67 18.24 6.92
CA SER A 524 -3.49 18.12 8.12
C SER A 524 -4.79 18.93 8.00
N SER A 525 -5.81 18.52 8.75
CA SER A 525 -7.11 19.20 8.78
C SER A 525 -6.98 20.69 9.10
N LEU A 526 -6.03 21.07 9.98
CA LEU A 526 -5.78 22.46 10.32
C LEU A 526 -5.23 23.27 9.13
N VAL A 527 -4.20 22.71 8.44
CA VAL A 527 -3.61 23.36 7.26
C VAL A 527 -4.63 23.51 6.14
N LEU A 528 -5.46 22.49 5.91
CA LEU A 528 -6.56 22.57 4.94
C LEU A 528 -7.60 23.60 5.36
N GLY A 529 -7.95 23.67 6.66
CA GLY A 529 -8.84 24.69 7.21
C GLY A 529 -8.33 26.10 6.99
N GLU A 530 -7.04 26.36 7.26
CA GLU A 530 -6.40 27.66 7.00
C GLU A 530 -6.40 28.01 5.51
N LYS A 531 -6.10 27.05 4.62
CA LYS A 531 -6.17 27.27 3.16
C LYS A 531 -7.59 27.61 2.69
N LEU A 532 -8.60 26.91 3.20
CA LEU A 532 -10.01 27.16 2.90
C LEU A 532 -10.45 28.55 3.40
N CYS A 533 -10.10 28.89 4.63
CA CYS A 533 -10.40 30.18 5.26
C CYS A 533 -9.73 31.34 4.53
N SER A 534 -8.46 31.20 4.16
CA SER A 534 -7.72 32.20 3.37
C SER A 534 -8.35 32.41 1.99
N ALA A 535 -8.69 31.31 1.29
CA ALA A 535 -9.36 31.39 -0.01
C ALA A 535 -10.73 32.05 0.09
N ALA A 536 -11.49 31.78 1.17
CA ALA A 536 -12.79 32.40 1.43
C ALA A 536 -12.66 33.91 1.76
N ALA A 537 -11.71 34.31 2.60
CA ALA A 537 -11.45 35.68 2.93
C ALA A 537 -11.09 36.53 1.69
N CYS A 538 -10.25 36.00 0.81
CA CYS A 538 -9.87 36.63 -0.45
C CYS A 538 -10.98 36.61 -1.52
N GLY A 539 -12.05 35.82 -1.33
CA GLY A 539 -13.08 35.62 -2.34
C GLY A 539 -12.63 34.78 -3.55
N ASN A 540 -11.58 33.98 -3.37
CA ASN A 540 -11.03 33.15 -4.46
C ASN A 540 -11.85 31.85 -4.64
N LEU A 541 -12.94 31.99 -5.39
CA LEU A 541 -13.88 30.88 -5.66
C LEU A 541 -13.20 29.72 -6.39
N LYS A 542 -12.31 29.99 -7.35
CA LYS A 542 -11.60 28.94 -8.10
C LYS A 542 -10.76 28.07 -7.17
N ARG A 543 -10.10 28.68 -6.20
CA ARG A 543 -9.30 27.98 -5.19
C ARG A 543 -10.14 27.09 -4.29
N LEU A 544 -11.29 27.58 -3.83
CA LEU A 544 -12.24 26.78 -3.04
C LEU A 544 -12.80 25.60 -3.84
N GLN A 545 -13.13 25.81 -5.12
CA GLN A 545 -13.54 24.75 -6.02
C GLN A 545 -12.46 23.69 -6.18
N SER A 546 -11.20 24.10 -6.37
CA SER A 546 -10.06 23.18 -6.49
C SER A 546 -9.88 22.31 -5.23
N LEU A 547 -9.93 22.93 -4.04
CA LEU A 547 -9.84 22.22 -2.76
C LEU A 547 -11.02 21.28 -2.56
N HIS A 548 -12.24 21.70 -2.92
CA HIS A 548 -13.43 20.86 -2.85
C HIS A 548 -13.36 19.66 -3.80
N ILE A 549 -12.97 19.87 -5.06
CA ILE A 549 -12.77 18.79 -6.05
C ILE A 549 -11.71 17.80 -5.54
N ALA A 550 -10.65 18.28 -4.92
CA ALA A 550 -9.60 17.46 -4.33
C ALA A 550 -10.02 16.69 -3.06
N GLY A 551 -11.26 16.87 -2.60
CA GLY A 551 -11.83 16.14 -1.46
C GLY A 551 -11.67 16.84 -0.11
N ALA A 552 -11.29 18.14 -0.06
CA ALA A 552 -11.22 18.87 1.20
C ALA A 552 -12.63 19.03 1.81
N ASN A 553 -12.72 18.76 3.11
CA ASN A 553 -13.96 19.01 3.86
C ASN A 553 -14.11 20.53 4.10
N LEU A 554 -15.14 21.12 3.49
CA LEU A 554 -15.40 22.56 3.56
C LEU A 554 -15.78 23.08 4.97
N SER A 555 -16.07 22.18 5.91
CA SER A 555 -16.38 22.52 7.31
C SER A 555 -15.15 22.59 8.22
N LEU A 556 -13.95 22.38 7.68
CA LEU A 556 -12.70 22.52 8.45
C LEU A 556 -12.52 23.97 8.91
N SER A 557 -12.04 24.12 10.15
CA SER A 557 -11.76 25.43 10.76
C SER A 557 -10.27 25.74 10.79
N ASP A 558 -9.95 27.03 10.88
CA ASP A 558 -8.62 27.54 11.18
C ASP A 558 -8.28 27.45 12.68
N SER A 559 -7.11 27.96 13.06
CA SER A 559 -6.62 28.00 14.44
C SER A 559 -7.51 28.83 15.41
N SER A 560 -8.40 29.67 14.88
CA SER A 560 -9.39 30.47 15.66
C SER A 560 -10.75 29.72 15.78
N GLY A 561 -10.88 28.51 15.27
CA GLY A 561 -12.14 27.77 15.18
C GLY A 561 -13.10 28.30 14.10
N ARG A 562 -12.64 29.20 13.22
CA ARG A 562 -13.44 29.77 12.14
C ARG A 562 -13.40 28.89 10.90
N THR A 563 -14.55 28.66 10.30
CA THR A 563 -14.67 27.97 9.00
C THR A 563 -14.57 28.95 7.84
N ALA A 564 -14.41 28.44 6.63
CA ALA A 564 -14.45 29.24 5.41
C ALA A 564 -15.70 30.14 5.32
N LEU A 565 -16.86 29.67 5.83
CA LEU A 565 -18.11 30.43 5.83
C LEU A 565 -18.04 31.64 6.79
N HIS A 566 -17.34 31.54 7.94
CA HIS A 566 -17.09 32.65 8.85
C HIS A 566 -16.27 33.77 8.17
N HIS A 567 -15.22 33.37 7.44
CA HIS A 567 -14.37 34.34 6.71
C HIS A 567 -15.11 34.97 5.52
N ALA A 568 -15.89 34.17 4.78
CA ALA A 568 -16.76 34.73 3.73
C ALA A 568 -17.75 35.76 4.29
N ALA A 569 -18.32 35.48 5.46
CA ALA A 569 -19.26 36.34 6.16
C ALA A 569 -18.59 37.64 6.65
N LEU A 570 -17.41 37.52 7.25
CA LEU A 570 -16.64 38.67 7.76
C LEU A 570 -16.23 39.66 6.65
N HIS A 571 -15.91 39.13 5.46
CA HIS A 571 -15.38 39.94 4.33
C HIS A 571 -16.41 40.19 3.21
N ASP A 572 -17.70 39.96 3.44
CA ASP A 572 -18.83 40.15 2.50
C ASP A 572 -18.63 39.47 1.15
N ARG A 573 -18.10 38.24 1.15
CA ARG A 573 -17.82 37.46 -0.05
C ARG A 573 -19.03 36.60 -0.47
N THR A 574 -20.01 37.22 -1.10
CA THR A 574 -21.33 36.63 -1.42
C THR A 574 -21.23 35.38 -2.29
N ALA A 575 -20.46 35.40 -3.39
CA ALA A 575 -20.28 34.25 -4.28
C ALA A 575 -19.64 33.02 -3.57
N THR A 576 -18.67 33.32 -2.69
CA THR A 576 -18.00 32.31 -1.88
C THR A 576 -18.94 31.70 -0.84
N ALA A 577 -19.70 32.52 -0.13
CA ALA A 577 -20.68 32.08 0.85
C ALA A 577 -21.76 31.20 0.19
N GLN A 578 -22.24 31.61 -0.98
CA GLN A 578 -23.22 30.84 -1.75
C GLN A 578 -22.69 29.47 -2.14
N PHE A 579 -21.46 29.40 -2.70
CA PHE A 579 -20.80 28.15 -3.04
C PHE A 579 -20.65 27.22 -1.80
N LEU A 580 -20.20 27.77 -0.68
CA LEU A 580 -20.02 26.99 0.56
C LEU A 580 -21.35 26.41 1.06
N LEU A 581 -22.44 27.20 1.01
CA LEU A 581 -23.78 26.76 1.42
C LEU A 581 -24.36 25.70 0.49
N GLU A 582 -24.17 25.84 -0.82
CA GLU A 582 -24.58 24.84 -1.84
C GLU A 582 -23.91 23.48 -1.60
N HIS A 583 -22.69 23.49 -1.04
CA HIS A 583 -21.90 22.30 -0.75
C HIS A 583 -21.94 21.87 0.73
N GLY A 584 -22.93 22.33 1.49
CA GLY A 584 -23.26 21.82 2.81
C GLY A 584 -22.44 22.37 3.98
N ALA A 585 -21.86 23.57 3.84
CA ALA A 585 -21.19 24.25 4.96
C ALA A 585 -22.17 24.48 6.13
N ASP A 586 -21.72 24.24 7.36
CA ASP A 586 -22.54 24.39 8.56
C ASP A 586 -22.77 25.87 8.93
N LEU A 587 -24.04 26.27 8.90
CA LEU A 587 -24.50 27.61 9.30
C LEU A 587 -24.38 27.89 10.80
N LYS A 588 -24.38 26.84 11.61
CA LYS A 588 -24.46 26.92 13.09
C LYS A 588 -23.11 26.73 13.77
N HIS A 589 -22.07 26.46 13.00
CA HIS A 589 -20.72 26.33 13.57
C HIS A 589 -20.34 27.60 14.33
N VAL A 590 -19.67 27.46 15.47
CA VAL A 590 -19.24 28.59 16.31
C VAL A 590 -17.72 28.62 16.38
N ASP A 591 -17.15 29.83 16.28
CA ASP A 591 -15.72 30.02 16.49
C ASP A 591 -15.34 29.95 17.98
N LEU A 592 -14.05 30.04 18.31
CA LEU A 592 -13.57 29.99 19.70
C LEU A 592 -14.12 31.11 20.59
N LEU A 593 -14.67 32.17 20.01
CA LEU A 593 -15.30 33.27 20.71
C LEU A 593 -16.83 33.13 20.81
N GLY A 594 -17.39 32.01 20.30
CA GLY A 594 -18.82 31.74 20.30
C GLY A 594 -19.62 32.43 19.20
N HIS A 595 -18.94 32.98 18.16
CA HIS A 595 -19.64 33.64 17.05
C HIS A 595 -19.99 32.64 15.95
N THR A 596 -21.21 32.72 15.43
CA THR A 596 -21.62 32.04 14.19
C THR A 596 -21.23 32.89 12.96
N PRO A 597 -21.23 32.30 11.74
CA PRO A 597 -21.03 33.09 10.51
C PRO A 597 -22.01 34.27 10.39
N TYR A 598 -23.26 34.09 10.82
CA TYR A 598 -24.27 35.16 10.84
C TYR A 598 -23.90 36.30 11.81
N ALA A 599 -23.44 35.95 13.02
CA ALA A 599 -23.01 36.92 14.01
C ALA A 599 -21.81 37.78 13.49
N LEU A 600 -20.84 37.13 12.81
CA LEU A 600 -19.73 37.84 12.19
C LEU A 600 -20.18 38.75 11.04
N ALA A 601 -21.12 38.29 10.21
CA ALA A 601 -21.73 39.13 9.16
C ALA A 601 -22.43 40.38 9.75
N GLN A 602 -23.09 40.23 10.90
CA GLN A 602 -23.74 41.33 11.60
C GLN A 602 -22.72 42.31 12.17
N ILE A 603 -21.64 41.82 12.79
CA ILE A 603 -20.56 42.64 13.35
C ILE A 603 -19.85 43.44 12.24
N SER A 604 -19.58 42.81 11.08
CA SER A 604 -18.93 43.46 9.94
C SER A 604 -19.86 44.32 9.08
N GLY A 605 -21.18 44.25 9.32
CA GLY A 605 -22.15 45.02 8.53
C GLY A 605 -22.38 44.44 7.11
N ALA A 606 -22.08 43.17 6.86
CA ALA A 606 -22.17 42.50 5.59
C ALA A 606 -23.63 42.16 5.20
N LYS A 607 -24.40 43.17 4.80
CA LYS A 607 -25.86 43.05 4.56
C LYS A 607 -26.22 42.04 3.48
N ASN A 608 -25.40 41.87 2.46
CA ASN A 608 -25.69 40.92 1.38
C ASN A 608 -25.61 39.48 1.84
N ILE A 609 -24.57 39.16 2.61
CA ILE A 609 -24.39 37.82 3.15
C ILE A 609 -25.43 37.50 4.23
N MET A 610 -25.81 38.47 5.08
CA MET A 610 -26.88 38.27 6.05
C MET A 610 -28.18 37.80 5.38
N LYS A 611 -28.56 38.40 4.25
CA LYS A 611 -29.74 37.94 3.46
C LYS A 611 -29.58 36.51 2.94
N ILE A 612 -28.38 36.12 2.47
CA ILE A 612 -28.11 34.79 1.96
C ILE A 612 -28.20 33.75 3.10
N LEU A 613 -27.62 34.06 4.27
CA LEU A 613 -27.65 33.21 5.46
C LEU A 613 -29.07 33.05 6.02
N ASP A 614 -29.88 34.12 6.01
CA ASP A 614 -31.30 34.07 6.40
C ASP A 614 -32.11 33.15 5.48
N ILE A 615 -31.91 33.26 4.17
CA ILE A 615 -32.58 32.37 3.20
C ILE A 615 -32.17 30.91 3.42
N ALA A 616 -30.87 30.65 3.60
CA ALA A 616 -30.34 29.31 3.83
C ALA A 616 -30.87 28.70 5.15
N SER A 617 -30.99 29.50 6.22
CA SER A 617 -31.54 29.05 7.50
C SER A 617 -33.01 28.65 7.40
N ASN A 618 -33.80 29.42 6.65
CA ASN A 618 -35.23 29.14 6.42
C ASN A 618 -35.44 27.87 5.59
N VAL A 619 -34.60 27.61 4.59
CA VAL A 619 -34.62 26.37 3.77
C VAL A 619 -34.23 25.16 4.60
N SER A 620 -33.25 25.27 5.50
CA SER A 620 -32.81 24.19 6.38
C SER A 620 -33.91 23.79 7.37
N ASN A 621 -34.60 24.78 7.95
CA ASN A 621 -35.72 24.54 8.85
C ASN A 621 -36.92 23.89 8.13
N SER A 622 -37.21 24.27 6.88
CA SER A 622 -38.32 23.68 6.10
C SER A 622 -38.05 22.23 5.66
N LYS A 623 -36.79 21.82 5.47
CA LYS A 623 -36.40 20.42 5.20
C LYS A 623 -36.48 19.53 6.44
N GLN A 624 -36.19 20.05 7.63
CA GLN A 624 -36.35 19.31 8.88
C GLN A 624 -37.83 19.00 9.19
N PHE A 625 -38.77 19.89 8.86
CA PHE A 625 -40.22 19.64 9.05
C PHE A 625 -40.77 18.62 8.04
N LYS A 626 -40.17 18.41 6.88
CA LYS A 626 -40.61 17.38 5.91
C LYS A 626 -40.15 15.96 6.23
N ASN A 627 -39.15 15.80 7.09
CA ASN A 627 -38.66 14.47 7.52
C ASN A 627 -39.29 14.01 8.87
N ILE A 628 -40.20 14.78 9.45
CA ILE A 628 -40.90 14.49 10.73
C ILE A 628 -42.42 14.30 10.48
N ALA A 629 -42.90 14.52 9.25
CA ALA A 629 -44.25 14.22 8.81
C ALA A 629 -44.21 13.08 7.77
#